data_8e4da28a6b2f943e6bb8c1c327b70d38
#
_entry.id   8e4da28a6b2f943e6bb8c1c327b70d38
#
_cell.length_a   1.000
_cell.length_b   1.000
_cell.length_c   1.000
_cell.angle_alpha   90.00
_cell.angle_beta   90.00
_cell.angle_gamma   90.00
#
_symmetry.space_group_name_H-M   'P 1'
#
loop_
_entity.id
_entity.type
_entity.pdbx_description
1 polymer ?
#
loop_
_entity_poly.entity_id
_entity_poly.type
_entity_poly.pdbx_seq_one_letter_code
_entity_poly.pdbx_strand_id
1 'polypeptide(L)'
;AFRSINPININSPFKFGRFVNRPYNTPILFVRQTLIYLYNNINGTTRRSCLTEGNAIIHKWVRETERKFPNIAIDKYVIMPDHLHLIVTIKERHAGRSLPDVMRFFKTMTTNDYIRGVKDGTLTPFDGKLWQKSYYDHVIRNQQDYNEIWQYIENNPTKWIMMHERP
;
A
#
# COMPACT_ATOMS: atom_id res chain seq x y z
N ALA A 1 -31.68 -0.24 9.98
CA ALA A 1 -30.78 -1.33 10.39
C ALA A 1 -29.45 -1.11 9.69
N PHE A 2 -28.49 -0.51 10.39
CA PHE A 2 -27.13 -0.31 9.89
C PHE A 2 -26.42 -1.68 9.85
N ARG A 3 -26.19 -2.22 8.66
CA ARG A 3 -25.26 -3.34 8.51
C ARG A 3 -23.84 -2.81 8.68
N SER A 4 -23.17 -3.31 9.71
CA SER A 4 -21.79 -3.07 10.01
C SER A 4 -20.94 -3.25 8.74
N ILE A 5 -20.19 -2.22 8.40
CA ILE A 5 -19.09 -2.31 7.44
C ILE A 5 -18.07 -3.23 8.07
N ASN A 6 -17.89 -4.43 7.55
CA ASN A 6 -16.80 -5.30 7.98
C ASN A 6 -15.51 -4.51 7.80
N PRO A 7 -14.74 -4.29 8.86
CA PRO A 7 -13.41 -3.75 8.71
C PRO A 7 -12.64 -4.71 7.80
N ILE A 8 -11.94 -4.16 6.83
CA ILE A 8 -10.99 -4.86 5.97
C ILE A 8 -10.20 -5.80 6.89
N ASN A 9 -10.27 -7.10 6.61
CA ASN A 9 -9.66 -8.15 7.41
C ASN A 9 -8.14 -7.89 7.51
N ILE A 10 -7.73 -7.20 8.58
CA ILE A 10 -6.35 -6.87 8.94
C ILE A 10 -5.65 -8.06 9.61
N ASN A 11 -6.27 -9.22 9.64
CA ASN A 11 -5.68 -10.45 10.14
C ASN A 11 -4.75 -11.09 9.09
N SER A 12 -3.73 -10.34 8.67
CA SER A 12 -2.49 -10.96 8.24
C SER A 12 -1.77 -11.44 9.51
N PRO A 13 -1.30 -12.69 9.60
CA PRO A 13 -0.59 -13.21 10.77
C PRO A 13 0.84 -12.66 10.83
N PHE A 14 1.00 -11.35 10.65
CA PHE A 14 2.29 -10.71 10.83
C PHE A 14 2.50 -10.47 12.30
N LYS A 15 3.24 -11.39 12.94
CA LYS A 15 3.88 -11.20 14.23
C LYS A 15 4.60 -9.85 14.21
N PHE A 16 4.41 -9.05 15.27
CA PHE A 16 5.24 -7.88 15.59
C PHE A 16 6.70 -8.16 15.20
N GLY A 17 7.13 -7.65 14.05
CA GLY A 17 8.49 -7.87 13.56
C GLY A 17 9.45 -7.19 14.52
N ARG A 18 10.16 -7.97 15.34
CA ARG A 18 11.21 -7.44 16.20
C ARG A 18 12.32 -6.90 15.32
N PHE A 19 12.64 -5.63 15.47
CA PHE A 19 13.87 -5.00 14.99
C PHE A 19 15.13 -5.75 15.48
N VAL A 20 14.97 -6.54 16.56
CA VAL A 20 15.99 -7.10 17.45
C VAL A 20 16.90 -8.18 16.84
N ASN A 21 16.55 -8.80 15.69
CA ASN A 21 17.36 -9.87 15.08
C ASN A 21 17.67 -9.62 13.60
N ARG A 22 17.74 -8.36 13.18
CA ARG A 22 18.10 -8.03 11.81
C ARG A 22 19.59 -7.76 11.70
N PRO A 23 20.28 -8.23 10.65
CA PRO A 23 21.68 -7.91 10.42
C PRO A 23 21.90 -6.40 10.48
N TYR A 24 22.92 -5.97 11.19
CA TYR A 24 23.37 -4.58 11.19
C TYR A 24 23.50 -4.12 9.74
N ASN A 25 22.68 -3.20 9.29
CA ASN A 25 22.72 -2.63 7.93
C ASN A 25 21.56 -2.97 6.97
N THR A 26 20.48 -3.58 7.45
CA THR A 26 19.28 -3.81 6.63
C THR A 26 18.43 -2.54 6.60
N PRO A 27 18.38 -1.78 5.51
CA PRO A 27 17.55 -0.58 5.46
C PRO A 27 16.08 -0.95 5.49
N ILE A 28 15.35 -0.30 6.39
CA ILE A 28 13.90 -0.34 6.46
C ILE A 28 13.39 1.03 6.04
N LEU A 29 12.44 1.06 5.15
CA LEU A 29 11.89 2.29 4.62
C LEU A 29 10.37 2.32 4.81
N PHE A 30 9.89 3.45 5.33
CA PHE A 30 8.50 3.81 5.19
C PHE A 30 8.30 4.46 3.82
N VAL A 31 7.30 4.00 3.08
CA VAL A 31 6.97 4.52 1.75
C VAL A 31 5.51 4.96 1.74
N ARG A 32 5.27 6.19 1.28
CA ARG A 32 3.93 6.68 0.94
C ARG A 32 3.84 6.93 -0.55
N GLN A 33 2.95 6.21 -1.22
CA GLN A 33 2.68 6.34 -2.65
C GLN A 33 1.26 6.87 -2.88
N THR A 34 1.14 8.02 -3.51
CA THR A 34 -0.16 8.62 -3.84
C THR A 34 -0.81 7.93 -5.01
N LEU A 35 -2.10 7.61 -4.86
CA LEU A 35 -2.99 7.02 -5.84
C LEU A 35 -3.92 8.12 -6.34
N ILE A 36 -3.67 8.62 -7.54
CA ILE A 36 -4.36 9.83 -8.06
C ILE A 36 -5.84 9.56 -8.35
N TYR A 37 -6.14 8.36 -8.81
CA TYR A 37 -7.47 8.07 -9.37
C TYR A 37 -8.56 7.85 -8.31
N LEU A 38 -8.27 7.13 -7.23
CA LEU A 38 -9.31 6.82 -6.23
C LEU A 38 -9.85 8.09 -5.55
N TYR A 39 -9.02 9.11 -5.40
CA TYR A 39 -9.42 10.39 -4.81
C TYR A 39 -10.49 11.12 -5.62
N ASN A 40 -10.39 11.13 -6.94
CA ASN A 40 -11.30 11.88 -7.81
C ASN A 40 -12.69 11.24 -7.93
N ASN A 41 -12.86 9.95 -7.58
CA ASN A 41 -14.11 9.20 -7.68
C ASN A 41 -14.85 9.01 -6.34
N ILE A 42 -14.38 9.62 -5.26
CA ILE A 42 -15.02 9.49 -3.95
C ILE A 42 -16.42 10.13 -3.90
N ASN A 43 -16.82 10.94 -4.87
CA ASN A 43 -18.08 11.67 -4.89
C ASN A 43 -19.26 11.01 -5.61
N GLY A 44 -19.13 9.77 -6.14
CA GLY A 44 -20.16 9.05 -6.89
C GLY A 44 -20.63 7.73 -6.27
N THR A 45 -21.82 7.28 -6.68
CA THR A 45 -22.53 6.08 -6.16
C THR A 45 -21.87 4.73 -6.46
N THR A 46 -20.86 4.68 -7.32
CA THR A 46 -20.12 3.46 -7.74
C THR A 46 -19.01 3.04 -6.76
N ARG A 47 -18.98 3.63 -5.59
CA ARG A 47 -17.87 3.65 -4.60
C ARG A 47 -17.43 2.30 -4.04
N ARG A 48 -18.35 1.34 -3.82
CA ARG A 48 -18.03 0.15 -3.02
C ARG A 48 -17.37 -0.99 -3.79
N SER A 49 -17.84 -1.29 -5.00
CA SER A 49 -17.29 -2.40 -5.79
C SER A 49 -15.91 -2.05 -6.35
N CYS A 50 -15.74 -0.86 -6.90
CA CYS A 50 -14.47 -0.41 -7.47
C CYS A 50 -13.34 -0.31 -6.43
N LEU A 51 -13.64 0.11 -5.18
CA LEU A 51 -12.67 0.11 -4.08
C LEU A 51 -12.25 -1.32 -3.69
N THR A 52 -13.17 -2.28 -3.69
CA THR A 52 -12.87 -3.67 -3.32
C THR A 52 -12.01 -4.36 -4.37
N GLU A 53 -12.33 -4.17 -5.64
CA GLU A 53 -11.59 -4.78 -6.76
C GLU A 53 -10.24 -4.10 -6.99
N GLY A 54 -10.17 -2.77 -6.92
CA GLY A 54 -8.92 -2.02 -6.93
C GLY A 54 -7.99 -2.42 -5.80
N ASN A 55 -8.53 -2.62 -4.59
CA ASN A 55 -7.76 -3.11 -3.45
C ASN A 55 -7.24 -4.55 -3.67
N ALA A 56 -8.05 -5.42 -4.30
CA ALA A 56 -7.62 -6.78 -4.62
C ALA A 56 -6.40 -6.79 -5.56
N ILE A 57 -6.35 -5.88 -6.53
CA ILE A 57 -5.18 -5.69 -7.40
C ILE A 57 -3.95 -5.30 -6.57
N ILE A 58 -4.09 -4.33 -5.67
CA ILE A 58 -2.98 -3.89 -4.82
C ILE A 58 -2.50 -5.03 -3.92
N HIS A 59 -3.41 -5.76 -3.24
CA HIS A 59 -3.08 -6.92 -2.42
C HIS A 59 -2.36 -8.02 -3.20
N LYS A 60 -2.79 -8.30 -4.43
CA LYS A 60 -2.11 -9.23 -5.34
C LYS A 60 -0.68 -8.79 -5.60
N TRP A 61 -0.50 -7.53 -6.04
CA TRP A 61 0.82 -7.06 -6.45
C TRP A 61 1.78 -6.75 -5.31
N VAL A 62 1.31 -6.55 -4.10
CA VAL A 62 2.17 -6.57 -2.89
C VAL A 62 2.84 -7.94 -2.78
N ARG A 63 2.08 -9.03 -2.83
CA ARG A 63 2.63 -10.40 -2.77
C ARG A 63 3.53 -10.76 -3.95
N GLU A 64 3.12 -10.40 -5.17
CA GLU A 64 3.91 -10.66 -6.37
C GLU A 64 5.21 -9.84 -6.41
N THR A 65 5.23 -8.66 -5.79
CA THR A 65 6.45 -7.87 -5.63
C THR A 65 7.46 -8.58 -4.72
N GLU A 66 7.04 -9.14 -3.59
CA GLU A 66 7.92 -9.94 -2.73
C GLU A 66 8.44 -11.20 -3.44
N ARG A 67 7.61 -11.85 -4.25
CA ARG A 67 8.03 -13.00 -5.07
C ARG A 67 9.06 -12.62 -6.14
N LYS A 68 8.86 -11.48 -6.78
CA LYS A 68 9.75 -10.98 -7.84
C LYS A 68 11.09 -10.49 -7.29
N PHE A 69 11.09 -9.97 -6.07
CA PHE A 69 12.25 -9.38 -5.41
C PHE A 69 12.50 -10.07 -4.06
N PRO A 70 13.17 -11.25 -4.02
CA PRO A 70 13.37 -12.01 -2.79
C PRO A 70 14.14 -11.27 -1.70
N ASN A 71 14.91 -10.25 -2.09
CA ASN A 71 15.63 -9.36 -1.19
C ASN A 71 14.74 -8.27 -0.56
N ILE A 72 13.45 -8.20 -0.93
CA ILE A 72 12.47 -7.26 -0.38
C ILE A 72 11.49 -8.02 0.49
N ALA A 73 11.11 -7.41 1.62
CA ALA A 73 9.95 -7.82 2.40
C ALA A 73 9.08 -6.59 2.65
N ILE A 74 7.77 -6.77 2.58
CA ILE A 74 6.77 -5.73 2.91
C ILE A 74 6.20 -6.10 4.28
N ASP A 75 6.75 -5.49 5.33
CA ASP A 75 6.43 -5.83 6.71
C ASP A 75 5.01 -5.42 7.10
N LYS A 76 4.55 -4.30 6.59
CA LYS A 76 3.20 -3.78 6.79
C LYS A 76 2.77 -2.88 5.64
N TYR A 77 1.49 -2.86 5.35
CA TYR A 77 0.91 -1.87 4.45
C TYR A 77 -0.55 -1.58 4.80
N VAL A 78 -1.03 -0.42 4.35
CA VAL A 78 -2.44 -0.04 4.37
C VAL A 78 -2.81 0.67 3.09
N ILE A 79 -3.94 0.29 2.53
CA ILE A 79 -4.51 0.91 1.34
C ILE A 79 -5.50 1.97 1.81
N MET A 80 -5.20 3.22 1.49
CA MET A 80 -6.06 4.37 1.75
C MET A 80 -6.79 4.77 0.45
N PRO A 81 -7.88 5.53 0.52
CA PRO A 81 -8.62 5.92 -0.68
C PRO A 81 -7.79 6.68 -1.72
N ASP A 82 -6.79 7.44 -1.30
CA ASP A 82 -5.96 8.29 -2.15
C ASP A 82 -4.46 7.95 -2.10
N HIS A 83 -4.06 6.99 -1.28
CA HIS A 83 -2.65 6.60 -1.16
C HIS A 83 -2.46 5.22 -0.55
N LEU A 84 -1.23 4.72 -0.65
CA LEU A 84 -0.77 3.47 -0.07
C LEU A 84 0.41 3.76 0.86
N HIS A 85 0.38 3.23 2.07
CA HIS A 85 1.52 3.20 2.97
C HIS A 85 2.12 1.80 3.02
N LEU A 86 3.46 1.72 3.04
CA LEU A 86 4.21 0.47 3.13
C LEU A 86 5.40 0.64 4.09
N ILE A 87 5.71 -0.41 4.84
CA ILE A 87 7.02 -0.59 5.46
C ILE A 87 7.76 -1.63 4.62
N VAL A 88 8.86 -1.23 4.00
CA VAL A 88 9.64 -2.06 3.09
C VAL A 88 11.02 -2.33 3.70
N THR A 89 11.36 -3.58 3.87
CA THR A 89 12.67 -4.04 4.31
C THR A 89 13.49 -4.52 3.11
N ILE A 90 14.72 -4.01 2.96
CA ILE A 90 15.67 -4.46 1.94
C ILE A 90 16.70 -5.36 2.61
N LYS A 91 16.59 -6.69 2.43
CA LYS A 91 17.40 -7.70 3.16
C LYS A 91 18.88 -7.70 2.77
N GLU A 92 19.20 -7.33 1.53
CA GLU A 92 20.56 -7.36 0.99
C GLU A 92 20.82 -6.12 0.14
N ARG A 93 21.88 -5.37 0.46
CA ARG A 93 22.28 -4.17 -0.29
C ARG A 93 22.88 -4.48 -1.67
N HIS A 94 23.39 -5.69 -1.87
CA HIS A 94 24.18 -6.05 -3.07
C HIS A 94 23.37 -6.82 -4.13
N ALA A 95 22.10 -7.08 -3.91
CA ALA A 95 21.26 -7.83 -4.86
C ALA A 95 20.78 -7.01 -6.08
N GLY A 96 21.38 -5.86 -6.36
CA GLY A 96 21.25 -5.12 -7.62
C GLY A 96 19.89 -4.45 -7.89
N ARG A 97 18.93 -4.51 -6.94
CA ARG A 97 17.61 -3.90 -7.11
C ARG A 97 17.36 -2.85 -6.05
N SER A 98 17.11 -1.63 -6.51
CA SER A 98 16.83 -0.47 -5.65
C SER A 98 15.33 -0.34 -5.34
N LEU A 99 14.98 0.38 -4.26
CA LEU A 99 13.58 0.73 -3.97
C LEU A 99 12.87 1.37 -5.18
N PRO A 100 13.48 2.29 -5.94
CA PRO A 100 12.89 2.80 -7.18
C PRO A 100 12.51 1.72 -8.20
N ASP A 101 13.31 0.66 -8.35
CA ASP A 101 12.99 -0.45 -9.26
C ASP A 101 11.77 -1.24 -8.79
N VAL A 102 11.71 -1.50 -7.49
CA VAL A 102 10.58 -2.17 -6.83
C VAL A 102 9.30 -1.36 -7.01
N MET A 103 9.35 -0.06 -6.71
CA MET A 103 8.19 0.82 -6.85
C MET A 103 7.77 1.00 -8.31
N ARG A 104 8.71 1.07 -9.24
CA ARG A 104 8.41 1.11 -10.67
C ARG A 104 7.70 -0.16 -11.13
N PHE A 105 8.20 -1.33 -10.75
CA PHE A 105 7.56 -2.60 -11.05
C PHE A 105 6.14 -2.66 -10.48
N PHE A 106 5.97 -2.38 -9.19
CA PHE A 106 4.68 -2.39 -8.52
C PHE A 106 3.67 -1.48 -9.21
N LYS A 107 4.04 -0.22 -9.49
CA LYS A 107 3.17 0.74 -10.16
C LYS A 107 2.80 0.33 -11.58
N THR A 108 3.74 -0.22 -12.33
CA THR A 108 3.50 -0.70 -13.70
C THR A 108 2.51 -1.85 -13.70
N MET A 109 2.71 -2.83 -12.83
CA MET A 109 1.90 -4.04 -12.83
C MET A 109 0.49 -3.80 -12.29
N THR A 110 0.35 -2.99 -11.24
CA THR A 110 -0.97 -2.57 -10.74
C THR A 110 -1.74 -1.75 -11.78
N THR A 111 -1.06 -0.84 -12.49
CA THR A 111 -1.69 -0.06 -13.57
C THR A 111 -2.16 -0.96 -14.72
N ASN A 112 -1.33 -1.93 -15.13
CA ASN A 112 -1.70 -2.85 -16.20
C ASN A 112 -2.92 -3.72 -15.84
N ASP A 113 -2.97 -4.24 -14.61
CA ASP A 113 -4.13 -5.01 -14.16
C ASP A 113 -5.38 -4.12 -14.02
N TYR A 114 -5.21 -2.88 -13.55
CA TYR A 114 -6.30 -1.92 -13.50
C TYR A 114 -6.88 -1.62 -14.90
N ILE A 115 -6.01 -1.39 -15.91
CA ILE A 115 -6.41 -1.18 -17.30
C ILE A 115 -7.15 -2.40 -17.85
N ARG A 116 -6.76 -3.63 -17.48
CA ARG A 116 -7.51 -4.84 -17.85
C ARG A 116 -8.90 -4.83 -17.26
N GLY A 117 -9.03 -4.54 -15.97
CA GLY A 117 -10.32 -4.42 -15.29
C GLY A 117 -11.23 -3.34 -15.89
N VAL A 118 -10.65 -2.24 -16.39
CA VAL A 118 -11.41 -1.24 -17.16
C VAL A 118 -11.91 -1.80 -18.50
N LYS A 119 -11.07 -2.56 -19.21
CA LYS A 119 -11.43 -3.14 -20.50
C LYS A 119 -12.50 -4.22 -20.42
N ASP A 120 -12.49 -5.00 -19.35
CA ASP A 120 -13.51 -6.04 -19.11
C ASP A 120 -14.75 -5.53 -18.36
N GLY A 121 -14.79 -4.23 -18.03
CA GLY A 121 -15.95 -3.56 -17.42
C GLY A 121 -16.06 -3.77 -15.90
N THR A 122 -15.07 -4.38 -15.24
CA THR A 122 -15.08 -4.60 -13.79
C THR A 122 -14.62 -3.36 -13.01
N LEU A 123 -13.84 -2.47 -13.66
CA LEU A 123 -13.33 -1.25 -13.06
C LEU A 123 -13.73 -0.01 -13.86
N THR A 124 -13.85 1.11 -13.16
CA THR A 124 -14.16 2.40 -13.79
C THR A 124 -12.94 2.96 -14.51
N PRO A 125 -13.10 3.51 -15.73
CA PRO A 125 -12.01 4.21 -16.44
C PRO A 125 -11.41 5.33 -15.59
N PHE A 126 -10.10 5.56 -15.72
CA PHE A 126 -9.41 6.67 -15.12
C PHE A 126 -8.80 7.58 -16.18
N ASP A 127 -8.66 8.86 -15.86
CA ASP A 127 -8.01 9.83 -16.73
C ASP A 127 -6.57 10.07 -16.27
N GLY A 128 -5.64 10.13 -17.24
CA GLY A 128 -4.23 10.39 -16.99
C GLY A 128 -3.47 9.23 -16.36
N LYS A 129 -3.12 9.34 -15.08
CA LYS A 129 -2.22 8.40 -14.37
C LYS A 129 -2.89 7.82 -13.14
N LEU A 130 -2.78 6.49 -12.96
CA LEU A 130 -3.22 5.82 -11.74
C LEU A 130 -2.37 6.23 -10.52
N TRP A 131 -1.06 6.32 -10.69
CA TRP A 131 -0.10 6.63 -9.64
C TRP A 131 0.62 7.96 -9.88
N GLN A 132 0.88 8.70 -8.81
CA GLN A 132 1.80 9.84 -8.85
C GLN A 132 3.21 9.37 -9.26
N LYS A 133 3.95 10.19 -10.01
CA LYS A 133 5.28 9.84 -10.51
C LYS A 133 6.27 9.53 -9.39
N SER A 134 6.33 10.40 -8.39
CA SER A 134 7.18 10.25 -7.20
C SER A 134 6.45 9.55 -6.06
N TYR A 135 7.18 9.15 -5.04
CA TYR A 135 6.71 8.69 -3.75
C TYR A 135 7.52 9.39 -2.66
N TYR A 136 6.98 9.42 -1.45
CA TYR A 136 7.73 9.83 -0.27
C TYR A 136 8.32 8.58 0.38
N ASP A 137 9.56 8.66 0.82
CA ASP A 137 10.21 7.61 1.61
C ASP A 137 10.93 8.21 2.81
N HIS A 138 11.00 7.42 3.88
CA HIS A 138 11.72 7.72 5.12
C HIS A 138 12.46 6.48 5.59
N VAL A 139 13.74 6.66 5.94
CA VAL A 139 14.57 5.56 6.45
C VAL A 139 14.30 5.39 7.94
N ILE A 140 13.78 4.24 8.32
CA ILE A 140 13.55 3.84 9.71
C ILE A 140 14.86 3.42 10.34
N ARG A 141 15.29 4.10 11.39
CA ARG A 141 16.64 3.94 11.97
C ARG A 141 16.71 3.14 13.27
N ASN A 142 15.62 3.05 14.00
CA ASN A 142 15.56 2.39 15.30
C ASN A 142 14.19 1.77 15.58
N GLN A 143 14.09 1.01 16.66
CA GLN A 143 12.84 0.33 17.04
C GLN A 143 11.72 1.30 17.41
N GLN A 144 12.05 2.44 18.00
CA GLN A 144 11.02 3.44 18.36
C GLN A 144 10.40 4.02 17.09
N ASP A 145 11.19 4.48 16.13
CA ASP A 145 10.73 4.99 14.82
C ASP A 145 9.88 3.94 14.07
N TYR A 146 10.33 2.67 14.10
CA TYR A 146 9.57 1.56 13.55
C TYR A 146 8.19 1.40 14.21
N ASN A 147 8.13 1.44 15.53
CA ASN A 147 6.88 1.28 16.27
C ASN A 147 5.93 2.46 16.03
N GLU A 148 6.45 3.68 15.98
CA GLU A 148 5.66 4.89 15.71
C GLU A 148 5.04 4.84 14.30
N ILE A 149 5.82 4.47 13.29
CA ILE A 149 5.34 4.32 11.92
C ILE A 149 4.35 3.16 11.80
N TRP A 150 4.61 2.03 12.49
CA TRP A 150 3.68 0.91 12.53
C TRP A 150 2.31 1.33 13.07
N GLN A 151 2.29 2.03 14.22
CA GLN A 151 1.07 2.56 14.83
C GLN A 151 0.40 3.62 13.94
N TYR A 152 1.20 4.47 13.28
CA TYR A 152 0.67 5.43 12.32
C TYR A 152 -0.08 4.74 11.18
N ILE A 153 0.49 3.71 10.58
CA ILE A 153 -0.16 2.91 9.53
C ILE A 153 -1.43 2.23 10.06
N GLU A 154 -1.38 1.64 11.26
CA GLU A 154 -2.52 0.96 11.89
C GLU A 154 -3.71 1.90 12.11
N ASN A 155 -3.44 3.10 12.61
CA ASN A 155 -4.47 4.07 12.99
C ASN A 155 -4.97 4.92 11.81
N ASN A 156 -4.31 4.87 10.66
CA ASN A 156 -4.60 5.74 9.53
C ASN A 156 -6.03 5.58 8.99
N PRO A 157 -6.57 4.36 8.79
CA PRO A 157 -7.94 4.18 8.33
C PRO A 157 -8.97 4.81 9.26
N THR A 158 -8.81 4.63 10.58
CA THR A 158 -9.71 5.19 11.59
C THR A 158 -9.68 6.72 11.59
N LYS A 159 -8.48 7.31 11.53
CA LYS A 159 -8.34 8.76 11.45
C LYS A 159 -8.96 9.33 10.16
N TRP A 160 -8.79 8.63 9.06
CA TRP A 160 -9.35 9.04 7.76
C TRP A 160 -10.88 9.07 7.82
N ILE A 161 -11.50 8.02 8.36
CA ILE A 161 -12.95 7.92 8.56
C ILE A 161 -13.45 9.08 9.43
N MET A 162 -12.79 9.32 10.58
CA MET A 162 -13.16 10.41 11.49
C MET A 162 -13.09 11.80 10.86
N MET A 163 -12.20 12.00 9.88
CA MET A 163 -12.04 13.29 9.19
C MET A 163 -13.07 13.50 8.08
N HIS A 164 -13.53 12.43 7.43
CA HIS A 164 -14.33 12.50 6.19
C HIS A 164 -15.78 12.05 6.36
N GLU A 165 -16.13 11.41 7.47
CA GLU A 165 -17.49 10.94 7.80
C GLU A 165 -18.09 11.73 8.98
N ARG A 166 -17.77 13.01 9.12
CA ARG A 166 -18.52 13.86 10.04
C ARG A 166 -19.92 14.10 9.45
N PRO A 167 -20.99 13.92 10.27
CA PRO A 167 -22.36 14.17 9.87
C PRO A 167 -22.60 15.63 9.52
#